data_a1b737e1c5d9a9db1937e2aa8d25931a
#
_entry.id   a1b737e1c5d9a9db1937e2aa8d25931a
#
_cell.length_a   1.000
_cell.length_b   1.000
_cell.length_c   1.000
_cell.angle_alpha   90.00
_cell.angle_beta   90.00
_cell.angle_gamma   90.00
#
_symmetry.space_group_name_H-M   'P 1'
#
loop_
_entity.id
_entity.type
_entity.pdbx_description
1 polymer ?
#
loop_
_entity_poly.entity_id
_entity_poly.type
_entity_poly.pdbx_seq_one_letter_code
_entity_poly.pdbx_strand_id
1 'polypeptide(L)'
;MATVRLPGGPTLNYREWGRPDGAVVLLLHGLTSSSESWRNVAPVLGEHFRVIAPDARGHGGSEWTHDYSFELMREDVVRFMEQVGILAAIVAGHSMGAVTAYDLAATRPDLIRLLVLEEMPPPDPARPPKPMPQGPDPGADYDWRAVIAVHRWRNAPPPDWWERAAQIQARTLVLGAAHSDLPQERVEELSRRIPHATFASMNSNHDGHEERPSEFLIHVQPFISWFAK
;
A
#
# COMPACT_ATOMS: atom_id res chain seq x y z
N MET A 1 -11.11 -12.07 11.00
CA MET A 1 -11.30 -10.62 10.83
C MET A 1 -11.49 -10.00 12.20
N ALA A 2 -10.87 -8.87 12.44
CA ALA A 2 -10.97 -8.10 13.68
C ALA A 2 -11.19 -6.63 13.35
N THR A 3 -11.61 -5.84 14.32
CA THR A 3 -11.82 -4.39 14.15
C THR A 3 -11.07 -3.61 15.22
N VAL A 4 -10.64 -2.42 14.91
CA VAL A 4 -10.02 -1.48 15.84
C VAL A 4 -10.55 -0.07 15.64
N ARG A 5 -10.97 0.59 16.70
CA ARG A 5 -11.35 2.01 16.68
C ARG A 5 -10.10 2.88 16.81
N LEU A 6 -9.87 3.73 15.82
CA LEU A 6 -8.74 4.66 15.87
C LEU A 6 -9.08 5.91 16.69
N PRO A 7 -8.21 6.37 17.59
CA PRO A 7 -8.41 7.62 18.31
C PRO A 7 -8.53 8.82 17.36
N GLY A 8 -9.68 9.50 17.34
CA GLY A 8 -9.95 10.60 16.42
C GLY A 8 -10.04 10.22 14.95
N GLY A 9 -10.19 8.92 14.65
CA GLY A 9 -10.28 8.37 13.31
C GLY A 9 -11.41 7.35 13.16
N PRO A 10 -11.48 6.64 12.03
CA PRO A 10 -12.48 5.61 11.77
C PRO A 10 -12.25 4.33 12.58
N THR A 11 -13.25 3.44 12.55
CA THR A 11 -13.06 2.02 12.88
C THR A 11 -12.51 1.32 11.64
N LEU A 12 -11.36 0.67 11.77
CA LEU A 12 -10.80 -0.16 10.71
C LEU A 12 -11.06 -1.63 10.97
N ASN A 13 -11.44 -2.34 9.91
CA ASN A 13 -11.42 -3.78 9.85
C ASN A 13 -10.04 -4.25 9.39
N TYR A 14 -9.59 -5.40 9.87
CA TYR A 14 -8.32 -5.98 9.44
C TYR A 14 -8.31 -7.50 9.51
N ARG A 15 -7.41 -8.08 8.74
CA ARG A 15 -7.09 -9.51 8.78
C ARG A 15 -5.70 -9.71 9.34
N GLU A 16 -5.49 -10.85 9.97
CA GLU A 16 -4.21 -11.24 10.53
C GLU A 16 -3.93 -12.69 10.20
N TRP A 17 -2.66 -13.00 9.87
CA TRP A 17 -2.17 -14.36 9.60
C TRP A 17 -0.82 -14.57 10.26
N GLY A 18 -0.50 -15.82 10.49
CA GLY A 18 0.84 -16.25 10.85
C GLY A 18 1.15 -16.15 12.34
N ARG A 19 2.36 -15.75 12.65
CA ARG A 19 2.95 -15.86 13.99
C ARG A 19 2.72 -14.59 14.80
N PRO A 20 1.96 -14.63 15.91
CA PRO A 20 1.66 -13.43 16.71
C PRO A 20 2.92 -12.73 17.27
N ASP A 21 4.00 -13.47 17.49
CA ASP A 21 5.30 -13.02 18.01
C ASP A 21 6.33 -12.72 16.92
N GLY A 22 5.97 -12.93 15.65
CA GLY A 22 6.84 -12.68 14.50
C GLY A 22 7.05 -11.20 14.21
N ALA A 23 8.09 -10.91 13.42
CA ALA A 23 8.25 -9.57 12.85
C ALA A 23 7.02 -9.22 11.99
N VAL A 24 6.56 -7.97 12.07
CA VAL A 24 5.30 -7.56 11.42
C VAL A 24 5.53 -7.24 9.96
N VAL A 25 4.67 -7.80 9.10
CA VAL A 25 4.44 -7.41 7.71
C VAL A 25 3.06 -6.76 7.62
N LEU A 26 3.01 -5.48 7.28
CA LEU A 26 1.79 -4.71 7.09
C LEU A 26 1.50 -4.59 5.58
N LEU A 27 0.31 -5.05 5.15
CA LEU A 27 -0.11 -5.10 3.75
C LEU A 27 -1.22 -4.08 3.49
N LEU A 28 -0.97 -3.11 2.60
CA LEU A 28 -1.91 -2.04 2.26
C LEU A 28 -2.45 -2.24 0.83
N HIS A 29 -3.76 -2.44 0.71
CA HIS A 29 -4.43 -2.76 -0.55
C HIS A 29 -4.63 -1.56 -1.49
N GLY A 30 -4.96 -1.84 -2.74
CA GLY A 30 -5.27 -0.86 -3.78
C GLY A 30 -6.66 -0.23 -3.66
N LEU A 31 -6.92 0.80 -4.49
CA LEU A 31 -8.21 1.46 -4.59
C LEU A 31 -9.30 0.45 -5.02
N THR A 32 -10.49 0.58 -4.48
CA THR A 32 -11.65 -0.31 -4.72
C THR A 32 -11.46 -1.77 -4.33
N SER A 33 -10.39 -2.07 -3.58
CA SER A 33 -10.06 -3.40 -3.07
C SER A 33 -10.21 -3.46 -1.53
N SER A 34 -9.72 -4.50 -0.90
CA SER A 34 -9.72 -4.70 0.54
C SER A 34 -8.56 -5.59 0.98
N SER A 35 -8.45 -5.87 2.26
CA SER A 35 -7.50 -6.85 2.81
C SER A 35 -7.63 -8.26 2.21
N GLU A 36 -8.76 -8.57 1.57
CA GLU A 36 -9.00 -9.85 0.88
C GLU A 36 -8.07 -10.05 -0.32
N SER A 37 -7.61 -8.98 -0.99
CA SER A 37 -6.66 -9.10 -2.11
C SER A 37 -5.39 -9.86 -1.74
N TRP A 38 -4.99 -9.78 -0.48
CA TRP A 38 -3.78 -10.42 0.04
C TRP A 38 -3.93 -11.91 0.41
N ARG A 39 -5.13 -12.50 0.24
CA ARG A 39 -5.47 -13.88 0.67
C ARG A 39 -4.54 -14.97 0.13
N ASN A 40 -3.95 -14.76 -1.04
CA ASN A 40 -3.07 -15.74 -1.69
C ASN A 40 -1.59 -15.60 -1.29
N VAL A 41 -1.17 -14.44 -0.77
CA VAL A 41 0.22 -14.19 -0.38
C VAL A 41 0.40 -14.11 1.14
N ALA A 42 -0.57 -13.57 1.86
CA ALA A 42 -0.45 -13.38 3.30
C ALA A 42 -0.27 -14.68 4.11
N PRO A 43 -0.96 -15.81 3.83
CA PRO A 43 -0.71 -17.06 4.54
C PRO A 43 0.72 -17.58 4.36
N VAL A 44 1.30 -17.44 3.16
CA VAL A 44 2.68 -17.90 2.88
C VAL A 44 3.69 -17.04 3.63
N LEU A 45 3.52 -15.72 3.66
CA LEU A 45 4.34 -14.83 4.49
C LEU A 45 4.15 -15.13 5.98
N GLY A 46 2.94 -15.53 6.37
CA GLY A 46 2.57 -15.90 7.74
C GLY A 46 3.32 -17.11 8.30
N GLU A 47 3.94 -17.93 7.46
CA GLU A 47 4.80 -19.04 7.95
C GLU A 47 5.96 -18.53 8.81
N HIS A 48 6.42 -17.29 8.56
CA HIS A 48 7.58 -16.70 9.22
C HIS A 48 7.30 -15.38 9.92
N PHE A 49 6.21 -14.68 9.58
CA PHE A 49 5.90 -13.32 10.02
C PHE A 49 4.54 -13.24 10.71
N ARG A 50 4.32 -12.17 11.45
CA ARG A 50 3.00 -11.67 11.79
C ARG A 50 2.52 -10.79 10.65
N VAL A 51 1.57 -11.26 9.86
CA VAL A 51 1.06 -10.53 8.68
C VAL A 51 -0.27 -9.88 9.01
N ILE A 52 -0.38 -8.58 8.77
CA ILE A 52 -1.60 -7.81 9.08
C ILE A 52 -1.97 -7.00 7.84
N ALA A 53 -3.25 -7.03 7.46
CA ALA A 53 -3.79 -6.26 6.36
C ALA A 53 -5.05 -5.52 6.82
N PRO A 54 -5.00 -4.20 7.07
CA PRO A 54 -6.18 -3.40 7.32
C PRO A 54 -6.92 -3.10 6.01
N ASP A 55 -8.24 -3.02 6.09
CA ASP A 55 -9.04 -2.34 5.08
C ASP A 55 -8.87 -0.82 5.30
N ALA A 56 -8.53 -0.09 4.26
CA ALA A 56 -8.43 1.37 4.33
C ALA A 56 -9.79 2.01 4.65
N ARG A 57 -9.79 3.22 5.22
CA ARG A 57 -11.04 3.99 5.39
C ARG A 57 -11.88 3.94 4.10
N GLY A 58 -13.17 3.71 4.23
CA GLY A 58 -14.10 3.67 3.11
C GLY A 58 -13.99 2.44 2.21
N HIS A 59 -13.29 1.37 2.64
CA HIS A 59 -13.14 0.13 1.88
C HIS A 59 -13.46 -1.09 2.76
N GLY A 60 -13.90 -2.16 2.12
CA GLY A 60 -14.17 -3.44 2.76
C GLY A 60 -15.05 -3.31 4.00
N GLY A 61 -14.59 -3.86 5.13
CA GLY A 61 -15.30 -3.80 6.41
C GLY A 61 -15.00 -2.55 7.25
N SER A 62 -14.17 -1.62 6.77
CA SER A 62 -13.84 -0.39 7.49
C SER A 62 -14.91 0.67 7.37
N GLU A 63 -14.96 1.59 8.35
CA GLU A 63 -15.93 2.67 8.41
C GLU A 63 -15.83 3.60 7.20
N TRP A 64 -16.97 3.94 6.62
CA TRP A 64 -17.08 4.97 5.60
C TRP A 64 -17.10 6.33 6.27
N THR A 65 -16.18 7.20 5.85
CA THR A 65 -16.02 8.54 6.41
C THR A 65 -16.53 9.60 5.43
N HIS A 66 -16.55 10.87 5.85
CA HIS A 66 -16.91 11.96 4.93
C HIS A 66 -15.69 12.46 4.15
N ASP A 67 -14.50 12.34 4.73
CA ASP A 67 -13.27 12.90 4.20
C ASP A 67 -12.26 11.82 3.85
N TYR A 68 -11.66 11.96 2.67
CA TYR A 68 -10.67 11.05 2.11
C TYR A 68 -9.49 11.83 1.54
N SER A 69 -8.28 11.46 1.92
CA SER A 69 -7.03 11.91 1.31
C SER A 69 -5.91 10.92 1.65
N PHE A 70 -4.77 11.00 0.96
CA PHE A 70 -3.61 10.18 1.31
C PHE A 70 -3.02 10.53 2.67
N GLU A 71 -3.08 11.79 3.07
CA GLU A 71 -2.67 12.25 4.41
C GLU A 71 -3.51 11.57 5.50
N LEU A 72 -4.83 11.52 5.32
CA LEU A 72 -5.73 10.84 6.26
C LEU A 72 -5.51 9.32 6.28
N MET A 73 -5.28 8.70 5.10
CA MET A 73 -4.97 7.27 5.02
C MET A 73 -3.64 6.95 5.73
N ARG A 74 -2.61 7.77 5.54
CA ARG A 74 -1.33 7.65 6.25
C ARG A 74 -1.51 7.78 7.76
N GLU A 75 -2.25 8.79 8.23
CA GLU A 75 -2.54 8.99 9.65
C GLU A 75 -3.30 7.80 10.25
N ASP A 76 -4.24 7.22 9.51
CA ASP A 76 -4.93 5.99 9.94
C ASP A 76 -3.94 4.84 10.12
N VAL A 77 -3.00 4.66 9.19
CA VAL A 77 -1.99 3.61 9.32
C VAL A 77 -1.12 3.84 10.56
N VAL A 78 -0.71 5.08 10.84
CA VAL A 78 0.05 5.40 12.06
C VAL A 78 -0.74 5.04 13.31
N ARG A 79 -1.99 5.53 13.42
CA ARG A 79 -2.87 5.25 14.57
C ARG A 79 -3.21 3.76 14.68
N PHE A 80 -3.38 3.08 13.55
CA PHE A 80 -3.59 1.64 13.52
C PHE A 80 -2.40 0.90 14.12
N MET A 81 -1.18 1.20 13.67
CA MET A 81 0.05 0.59 14.21
C MET A 81 0.15 0.81 15.72
N GLU A 82 -0.12 2.02 16.20
CA GLU A 82 -0.12 2.34 17.64
C GLU A 82 -1.16 1.51 18.42
N GLN A 83 -2.39 1.40 17.90
CA GLN A 83 -3.49 0.68 18.59
C GLN A 83 -3.27 -0.83 18.64
N VAL A 84 -2.63 -1.42 17.64
CA VAL A 84 -2.35 -2.87 17.61
C VAL A 84 -0.93 -3.21 18.11
N GLY A 85 -0.22 -2.23 18.68
CA GLY A 85 1.08 -2.41 19.32
C GLY A 85 2.24 -2.65 18.35
N ILE A 86 2.19 -2.11 17.15
CA ILE A 86 3.26 -2.22 16.14
C ILE A 86 4.19 -1.02 16.26
N LEU A 87 5.42 -1.24 16.69
CA LEU A 87 6.44 -0.19 16.81
C LEU A 87 7.10 0.14 15.46
N ALA A 88 7.34 -0.86 14.63
CA ALA A 88 7.85 -0.73 13.27
C ALA A 88 7.55 -2.00 12.49
N ALA A 89 7.31 -1.88 11.18
CA ALA A 89 6.92 -2.98 10.31
C ALA A 89 7.69 -3.00 8.98
N ILE A 90 7.70 -4.17 8.34
CA ILE A 90 7.88 -4.30 6.90
C ILE A 90 6.54 -3.87 6.29
N VAL A 91 6.52 -2.83 5.47
CA VAL A 91 5.29 -2.34 4.85
C VAL A 91 5.30 -2.65 3.37
N ALA A 92 4.29 -3.36 2.90
CA ALA A 92 4.04 -3.60 1.48
C ALA A 92 2.72 -2.97 1.08
N GLY A 93 2.74 -2.13 0.05
CA GLY A 93 1.54 -1.49 -0.48
C GLY A 93 1.38 -1.75 -1.98
N HIS A 94 0.14 -1.90 -2.40
CA HIS A 94 -0.26 -1.99 -3.80
C HIS A 94 -1.00 -0.71 -4.22
N SER A 95 -0.63 -0.12 -5.36
CA SER A 95 -1.35 0.99 -6.00
C SER A 95 -1.65 2.14 -5.01
N MET A 96 -2.90 2.39 -4.61
CA MET A 96 -3.28 3.36 -3.57
C MET A 96 -2.55 3.08 -2.24
N GLY A 97 -2.49 1.83 -1.83
CA GLY A 97 -1.75 1.41 -0.63
C GLY A 97 -0.25 1.65 -0.75
N ALA A 98 0.32 1.57 -1.97
CA ALA A 98 1.73 1.90 -2.21
C ALA A 98 1.99 3.40 -2.08
N VAL A 99 1.07 4.27 -2.54
CA VAL A 99 1.18 5.72 -2.32
C VAL A 99 1.11 6.04 -0.81
N THR A 100 0.21 5.38 -0.08
CA THR A 100 0.11 5.54 1.38
C THR A 100 1.39 5.07 2.08
N ALA A 101 1.95 3.91 1.68
CA ALA A 101 3.20 3.38 2.22
C ALA A 101 4.41 4.28 1.93
N TYR A 102 4.48 4.83 0.71
CA TYR A 102 5.50 5.79 0.30
C TYR A 102 5.46 7.06 1.15
N ASP A 103 4.28 7.67 1.30
CA ASP A 103 4.10 8.88 2.10
C ASP A 103 4.41 8.62 3.59
N LEU A 104 4.03 7.44 4.10
CA LEU A 104 4.40 6.99 5.44
C LEU A 104 5.92 6.86 5.59
N ALA A 105 6.61 6.23 4.65
CA ALA A 105 8.05 6.03 4.71
C ALA A 105 8.84 7.34 4.62
N ALA A 106 8.35 8.31 3.86
CA ALA A 106 8.98 9.63 3.74
C ALA A 106 8.77 10.50 5.00
N THR A 107 7.63 10.34 5.71
CA THR A 107 7.26 11.21 6.84
C THR A 107 7.49 10.58 8.21
N ARG A 108 7.47 9.25 8.30
CA ARG A 108 7.66 8.47 9.53
C ARG A 108 8.64 7.30 9.30
N PRO A 109 9.90 7.59 8.95
CA PRO A 109 10.90 6.55 8.68
C PRO A 109 11.14 5.62 9.89
N ASP A 110 10.86 6.08 11.10
CA ASP A 110 10.92 5.32 12.35
C ASP A 110 9.98 4.11 12.38
N LEU A 111 8.88 4.14 11.62
CA LEU A 111 7.89 3.06 11.55
C LEU A 111 8.21 2.01 10.48
N ILE A 112 9.17 2.25 9.60
CA ILE A 112 9.44 1.41 8.42
C ILE A 112 10.75 0.65 8.57
N ARG A 113 10.69 -0.68 8.61
CA ARG A 113 11.88 -1.55 8.56
C ARG A 113 12.34 -1.82 7.13
N LEU A 114 11.42 -2.20 6.28
CA LEU A 114 11.57 -2.40 4.84
C LEU A 114 10.31 -1.90 4.14
N LEU A 115 10.45 -1.50 2.88
CA LEU A 115 9.35 -1.00 2.07
C LEU A 115 9.22 -1.80 0.78
N VAL A 116 8.00 -2.22 0.43
CA VAL A 116 7.66 -2.82 -0.86
C VAL A 116 6.56 -1.97 -1.50
N LEU A 117 6.82 -1.46 -2.69
CA LEU A 117 5.91 -0.62 -3.45
C LEU A 117 5.54 -1.34 -4.74
N GLU A 118 4.37 -1.98 -4.76
CA GLU A 118 3.86 -2.68 -5.93
C GLU A 118 2.97 -1.76 -6.74
N GLU A 119 3.32 -1.62 -8.04
CA GLU A 119 2.51 -0.88 -9.02
C GLU A 119 2.05 0.49 -8.51
N MET A 120 2.95 1.18 -7.84
CA MET A 120 2.70 2.52 -7.35
C MET A 120 2.63 3.51 -8.51
N PRO A 121 1.53 4.28 -8.67
CA PRO A 121 1.37 5.22 -9.77
C PRO A 121 2.11 6.52 -9.51
N PRO A 122 3.36 6.70 -10.01
CA PRO A 122 4.04 7.97 -9.84
C PRO A 122 3.35 9.08 -10.63
N PRO A 123 3.43 10.35 -10.17
CA PRO A 123 2.95 11.47 -10.95
C PRO A 123 3.55 11.53 -12.34
N ASP A 124 2.70 11.63 -13.35
CA ASP A 124 3.09 11.75 -14.74
C ASP A 124 2.26 12.83 -15.42
N PRO A 125 2.85 14.01 -15.71
CA PRO A 125 2.14 15.12 -16.34
C PRO A 125 1.69 14.82 -17.79
N ALA A 126 2.28 13.80 -18.43
CA ALA A 126 1.88 13.37 -19.77
C ALA A 126 0.61 12.50 -19.78
N ARG A 127 0.20 11.97 -18.63
CA ARG A 127 -1.02 11.17 -18.53
C ARG A 127 -2.26 12.05 -18.55
N PRO A 128 -3.31 11.65 -19.31
CA PRO A 128 -4.58 12.37 -19.26
C PRO A 128 -5.18 12.29 -17.84
N PRO A 129 -5.89 13.35 -17.42
CA PRO A 129 -6.57 13.34 -16.14
C PRO A 129 -7.58 12.18 -16.04
N LYS A 130 -7.64 11.55 -14.86
CA LYS A 130 -8.70 10.57 -14.56
C LYS A 130 -10.03 11.28 -14.45
N PRO A 131 -11.08 10.78 -15.11
CA PRO A 131 -12.42 11.32 -14.95
C PRO A 131 -12.90 11.12 -13.51
N MET A 132 -13.68 12.07 -13.01
CA MET A 132 -14.32 11.95 -11.69
C MET A 132 -15.52 11.03 -11.79
N PRO A 133 -15.70 10.06 -10.87
CA PRO A 133 -16.92 9.28 -10.80
C PRO A 133 -18.11 10.21 -10.53
N GLN A 134 -19.27 9.88 -11.12
CA GLN A 134 -20.50 10.69 -11.01
C GLN A 134 -21.41 10.21 -9.86
N GLY A 135 -21.09 9.07 -9.26
CA GLY A 135 -21.90 8.47 -8.19
C GLY A 135 -21.31 7.13 -7.75
N PRO A 136 -21.96 6.48 -6.78
CA PRO A 136 -21.52 5.18 -6.28
C PRO A 136 -21.76 4.09 -7.33
N ASP A 137 -20.88 3.11 -7.37
CA ASP A 137 -21.08 1.88 -8.13
C ASP A 137 -22.08 0.99 -7.37
N PRO A 138 -23.13 0.52 -8.01
CA PRO A 138 -24.12 -0.34 -7.36
C PRO A 138 -23.48 -1.62 -6.78
N GLY A 139 -23.67 -1.86 -5.49
CA GLY A 139 -23.14 -3.04 -4.80
C GLY A 139 -21.65 -3.00 -4.47
N ALA A 140 -20.98 -1.87 -4.64
CA ALA A 140 -19.59 -1.70 -4.24
C ALA A 140 -19.44 -1.81 -2.71
N ASP A 141 -18.36 -2.44 -2.27
CA ASP A 141 -17.91 -2.52 -0.88
C ASP A 141 -16.89 -1.42 -0.53
N TYR A 142 -16.92 -0.32 -1.30
CA TYR A 142 -16.10 0.88 -1.07
C TYR A 142 -16.92 2.16 -1.26
N ASP A 143 -16.51 3.20 -0.56
CA ASP A 143 -17.09 4.54 -0.73
C ASP A 143 -16.51 5.21 -1.98
N TRP A 144 -17.37 5.50 -2.96
CA TRP A 144 -16.99 6.20 -4.20
C TRP A 144 -16.32 7.56 -3.97
N ARG A 145 -16.53 8.20 -2.79
CA ARG A 145 -15.84 9.43 -2.40
C ARG A 145 -14.34 9.23 -2.19
N ALA A 146 -13.94 8.02 -1.77
CA ALA A 146 -12.51 7.65 -1.74
C ALA A 146 -11.91 7.62 -3.15
N VAL A 147 -12.66 7.11 -4.15
CA VAL A 147 -12.24 7.13 -5.56
C VAL A 147 -12.06 8.57 -6.06
N ILE A 148 -13.00 9.48 -5.73
CA ILE A 148 -12.85 10.91 -6.06
C ILE A 148 -11.55 11.47 -5.46
N ALA A 149 -11.27 11.19 -4.20
CA ALA A 149 -10.07 11.73 -3.53
C ALA A 149 -8.77 11.25 -4.19
N VAL A 150 -8.70 9.96 -4.53
CA VAL A 150 -7.54 9.38 -5.23
C VAL A 150 -7.39 9.95 -6.65
N HIS A 151 -8.50 10.13 -7.39
CA HIS A 151 -8.45 10.75 -8.72
C HIS A 151 -8.05 12.22 -8.66
N ARG A 152 -8.53 12.97 -7.67
CA ARG A 152 -8.09 14.38 -7.44
C ARG A 152 -6.59 14.45 -7.19
N TRP A 153 -6.08 13.62 -6.28
CA TRP A 153 -4.65 13.55 -6.01
C TRP A 153 -3.85 13.19 -7.27
N ARG A 154 -4.28 12.19 -8.03
CA ARG A 154 -3.61 11.80 -9.26
C ARG A 154 -3.59 12.91 -10.31
N ASN A 155 -4.67 13.70 -10.40
CA ASN A 155 -4.79 14.81 -11.36
C ASN A 155 -4.03 16.05 -10.92
N ALA A 156 -3.77 16.22 -9.62
CA ALA A 156 -3.04 17.33 -9.03
C ALA A 156 -2.18 16.83 -7.84
N PRO A 157 -1.12 16.05 -8.13
CA PRO A 157 -0.24 15.54 -7.08
C PRO A 157 0.52 16.67 -6.39
N PRO A 158 0.98 16.47 -5.14
CA PRO A 158 1.84 17.42 -4.46
C PRO A 158 3.07 17.77 -5.32
N PRO A 159 3.45 19.05 -5.42
CA PRO A 159 4.57 19.47 -6.29
C PRO A 159 5.92 18.90 -5.84
N ASP A 160 6.08 18.61 -4.55
CA ASP A 160 7.27 18.03 -3.93
C ASP A 160 7.27 16.50 -3.87
N TRP A 161 6.34 15.85 -4.60
CA TRP A 161 6.18 14.40 -4.49
C TRP A 161 7.45 13.63 -4.87
N TRP A 162 8.13 14.03 -5.93
CA TRP A 162 9.36 13.37 -6.38
C TRP A 162 10.54 13.61 -5.43
N GLU A 163 10.59 14.77 -4.80
CA GLU A 163 11.62 15.14 -3.83
C GLU A 163 11.52 14.31 -2.53
N ARG A 164 10.31 13.90 -2.16
CA ARG A 164 10.08 13.04 -1.00
C ARG A 164 10.71 11.65 -1.16
N ALA A 165 10.91 11.15 -2.38
CA ALA A 165 11.58 9.88 -2.63
C ALA A 165 12.99 9.82 -1.99
N ALA A 166 13.73 10.94 -2.02
CA ALA A 166 15.05 11.04 -1.42
C ALA A 166 15.05 11.02 0.12
N GLN A 167 13.90 11.19 0.77
CA GLN A 167 13.75 11.15 2.23
C GLN A 167 13.53 9.73 2.76
N ILE A 168 13.22 8.76 1.89
CA ILE A 168 12.98 7.38 2.28
C ILE A 168 14.30 6.72 2.67
N GLN A 169 14.41 6.33 3.93
CA GLN A 169 15.62 5.72 4.52
C GLN A 169 15.58 4.19 4.44
N ALA A 170 14.39 3.60 4.39
CA ALA A 170 14.22 2.17 4.37
C ALA A 170 14.73 1.57 3.04
N ARG A 171 15.37 0.40 3.12
CA ARG A 171 15.59 -0.41 1.92
C ARG A 171 14.24 -0.68 1.26
N THR A 172 14.17 -0.44 -0.04
CA THR A 172 12.91 -0.45 -0.79
C THR A 172 12.98 -1.41 -1.97
N LEU A 173 11.94 -2.20 -2.15
CA LEU A 173 11.68 -2.97 -3.36
C LEU A 173 10.54 -2.29 -4.12
N VAL A 174 10.79 -1.85 -5.33
CA VAL A 174 9.78 -1.33 -6.25
C VAL A 174 9.44 -2.43 -7.25
N LEU A 175 8.18 -2.84 -7.28
CA LEU A 175 7.65 -3.85 -8.19
C LEU A 175 6.79 -3.18 -9.26
N GLY A 176 7.19 -3.34 -10.52
CA GLY A 176 6.39 -2.99 -11.68
C GLY A 176 5.69 -4.22 -12.27
N ALA A 177 4.85 -4.01 -13.28
CA ALA A 177 4.12 -5.05 -13.98
C ALA A 177 4.18 -4.83 -15.50
N ALA A 178 4.70 -5.84 -16.22
CA ALA A 178 5.04 -5.73 -17.64
C ALA A 178 3.84 -5.43 -18.55
N HIS A 179 2.62 -5.75 -18.10
CA HIS A 179 1.39 -5.60 -18.87
C HIS A 179 0.41 -4.58 -18.25
N SER A 180 0.89 -3.79 -17.28
CA SER A 180 0.09 -2.75 -16.63
C SER A 180 -0.08 -1.52 -17.54
N ASP A 181 -1.20 -0.82 -17.36
CA ASP A 181 -1.45 0.50 -17.98
C ASP A 181 -0.62 1.63 -17.35
N LEU A 182 0.08 1.37 -16.25
CA LEU A 182 1.00 2.35 -15.67
C LEU A 182 2.26 2.48 -16.54
N PRO A 183 2.80 3.70 -16.75
CA PRO A 183 4.06 3.86 -17.45
C PRO A 183 5.20 3.28 -16.62
N GLN A 184 5.64 2.07 -16.99
CA GLN A 184 6.62 1.30 -16.23
C GLN A 184 7.97 2.01 -16.10
N GLU A 185 8.33 2.84 -17.06
CA GLU A 185 9.51 3.72 -17.00
C GLU A 185 9.45 4.69 -15.80
N ARG A 186 8.25 5.19 -15.46
CA ARG A 186 8.04 6.03 -14.27
C ARG A 186 8.10 5.22 -12.97
N VAL A 187 7.58 4.00 -12.98
CA VAL A 187 7.67 3.10 -11.82
C VAL A 187 9.14 2.75 -11.56
N GLU A 188 9.91 2.46 -12.61
CA GLU A 188 11.34 2.23 -12.48
C GLU A 188 12.11 3.52 -12.09
N GLU A 189 11.73 4.69 -12.63
CA GLU A 189 12.34 5.99 -12.23
C GLU A 189 12.23 6.21 -10.71
N LEU A 190 11.11 5.82 -10.10
CA LEU A 190 10.93 5.91 -8.66
C LEU A 190 12.03 5.17 -7.90
N SER A 191 12.38 3.95 -8.33
CA SER A 191 13.45 3.17 -7.69
C SER A 191 14.81 3.86 -7.77
N ARG A 192 15.06 4.61 -8.84
CA ARG A 192 16.31 5.38 -8.99
C ARG A 192 16.38 6.63 -8.10
N ARG A 193 15.23 7.13 -7.64
CA ARG A 193 15.16 8.31 -6.76
C ARG A 193 15.17 7.98 -5.27
N ILE A 194 14.81 6.76 -4.91
CA ILE A 194 14.88 6.27 -3.52
C ILE A 194 16.30 5.74 -3.28
N PRO A 195 17.05 6.24 -2.27
CA PRO A 195 18.49 5.97 -2.10
C PRO A 195 18.87 4.49 -2.00
N HIS A 196 18.01 3.65 -1.41
CA HIS A 196 18.28 2.24 -1.17
C HIS A 196 17.22 1.34 -1.82
N ALA A 197 16.80 1.67 -3.04
CA ALA A 197 15.80 0.90 -3.75
C ALA A 197 16.40 -0.01 -4.82
N THR A 198 15.67 -1.10 -5.06
CA THR A 198 15.83 -2.00 -6.20
C THR A 198 14.52 -2.08 -6.96
N PHE A 199 14.60 -2.30 -8.28
CA PHE A 199 13.45 -2.50 -9.13
C PHE A 199 13.39 -3.95 -9.60
N ALA A 200 12.17 -4.51 -9.67
CA ALA A 200 11.87 -5.74 -10.37
C ALA A 200 10.54 -5.58 -11.11
N SER A 201 10.36 -6.31 -12.20
CA SER A 201 9.13 -6.32 -12.99
C SER A 201 8.52 -7.71 -12.97
N MET A 202 7.21 -7.79 -12.70
CA MET A 202 6.43 -9.02 -12.75
C MET A 202 5.75 -9.17 -14.10
N ASN A 203 5.57 -10.41 -14.53
CA ASN A 203 4.83 -10.74 -15.76
C ASN A 203 3.31 -10.76 -15.48
N SER A 204 2.76 -9.62 -15.07
CA SER A 204 1.37 -9.43 -14.66
C SER A 204 0.79 -8.15 -15.21
N ASN A 205 -0.52 -7.94 -15.01
CA ASN A 205 -1.15 -6.64 -15.09
C ASN A 205 -0.97 -5.90 -13.75
N HIS A 206 -1.85 -4.92 -13.47
CA HIS A 206 -1.76 -4.03 -12.30
C HIS A 206 -1.83 -4.75 -10.94
N ASP A 207 -2.61 -5.83 -10.85
CA ASP A 207 -2.89 -6.54 -9.58
C ASP A 207 -2.00 -7.79 -9.43
N GLY A 208 -0.68 -7.60 -9.52
CA GLY A 208 0.30 -8.68 -9.61
C GLY A 208 0.26 -9.68 -8.45
N HIS A 209 0.10 -9.22 -7.20
CA HIS A 209 -0.01 -10.09 -6.02
C HIS A 209 -1.26 -10.98 -6.03
N GLU A 210 -2.34 -10.58 -6.73
CA GLU A 210 -3.53 -11.40 -6.93
C GLU A 210 -3.39 -12.33 -8.14
N GLU A 211 -2.93 -11.80 -9.28
CA GLU A 211 -2.84 -12.54 -10.54
C GLU A 211 -1.68 -13.55 -10.54
N ARG A 212 -0.57 -13.21 -9.95
CA ARG A 212 0.69 -13.94 -9.94
C ARG A 212 1.29 -14.06 -8.53
N PRO A 213 0.55 -14.58 -7.54
CA PRO A 213 1.00 -14.59 -6.14
C PRO A 213 2.37 -15.27 -5.95
N SER A 214 2.66 -16.34 -6.70
CA SER A 214 3.96 -17.02 -6.63
C SER A 214 5.10 -16.13 -7.14
N GLU A 215 4.87 -15.34 -8.19
CA GLU A 215 5.88 -14.42 -8.72
C GLU A 215 6.11 -13.24 -7.78
N PHE A 216 5.05 -12.68 -7.20
CA PHE A 216 5.15 -11.69 -6.13
C PHE A 216 6.02 -12.20 -4.98
N LEU A 217 5.76 -13.43 -4.50
CA LEU A 217 6.51 -14.06 -3.42
C LEU A 217 7.98 -14.33 -3.78
N ILE A 218 8.28 -14.71 -5.03
CA ILE A 218 9.66 -14.88 -5.51
C ILE A 218 10.48 -13.60 -5.35
N HIS A 219 9.88 -12.43 -5.54
CA HIS A 219 10.55 -11.15 -5.35
C HIS A 219 10.58 -10.70 -3.88
N VAL A 220 9.47 -10.85 -3.17
CA VAL A 220 9.30 -10.29 -1.82
C VAL A 220 9.96 -11.14 -0.74
N GLN A 221 9.81 -12.47 -0.76
CA GLN A 221 10.37 -13.33 0.30
C GLN A 221 11.90 -13.19 0.48
N PRO A 222 12.74 -13.23 -0.58
CA PRO A 222 14.17 -13.01 -0.41
C PRO A 222 14.51 -11.63 0.13
N PHE A 223 13.73 -10.61 -0.27
CA PHE A 223 13.94 -9.24 0.15
C PHE A 223 13.67 -9.04 1.66
N ILE A 224 12.64 -9.70 2.21
CA ILE A 224 12.25 -9.55 3.61
C ILE A 224 12.83 -10.62 4.54
N SER A 225 13.45 -11.68 4.01
CA SER A 225 13.89 -12.88 4.77
C SER A 225 14.88 -12.57 5.89
N TRP A 226 15.61 -11.48 5.80
CA TRP A 226 16.53 -11.05 6.87
C TRP A 226 15.83 -10.88 8.23
N PHE A 227 14.53 -10.54 8.23
CA PHE A 227 13.73 -10.32 9.44
C PHE A 227 12.90 -11.55 9.85
N ALA A 228 13.03 -12.67 9.16
CA ALA A 228 12.33 -13.92 9.47
C ALA A 228 12.98 -14.76 10.60
N LYS A 229 14.08 -14.26 11.18
CA LYS A 229 14.88 -14.96 12.21
C LYS A 229 14.45 -14.56 13.60
#